data_06a97763c6e28d1b487340d546c0f601
#
_entry.id   06a97763c6e28d1b487340d546c0f601
#
_cell.length_a   1.000
_cell.length_b   1.000
_cell.length_c   1.000
_cell.angle_alpha   90.00
_cell.angle_beta   90.00
_cell.angle_gamma   90.00
#
_symmetry.space_group_name_H-M   'P 1'
#
loop_
_entity.id
_entity.type
_entity.pdbx_description
1 polymer ?
#
loop_
_entity_poly.entity_id
_entity_poly.type
_entity_poly.pdbx_seq_one_letter_code
_entity_poly.pdbx_strand_id
1 'polypeptide(L)'
;MNLSDPFKILSPNERWAPTQGQMDAFQNAYEKLLPPLVYKIRIAVAKWRDEGYQGASETSKSLLNFWFNQEHLIGQTKFSFFFSQREAIESIIYLYEIAKARDKYELVRFDSSQRVSTGMFEETWTRYVIKMATGAGKTKVMGLTLVWSYFHKLYEAGSTLSKDFLVIAPNIIVLNRLRKDFDGLKMFFEEPFFPDNGYDDKDWKNDFQLTLHIQDDLKPITEPGNIFLTNIHRVFFNEEPEQNFETTFLGVKPKPDADTSK
;
A
#
# COMPACT_ATOMS: atom_id res chain seq x y z
N MET A 1 -9.73 22.00 -19.10
CA MET A 1 -9.70 20.66 -18.48
C MET A 1 -10.13 20.83 -17.05
N ASN A 2 -11.36 20.47 -16.69
CA ASN A 2 -11.77 20.45 -15.27
C ASN A 2 -11.01 19.33 -14.60
N LEU A 3 -10.01 19.68 -13.81
CA LEU A 3 -9.34 18.72 -12.93
C LEU A 3 -10.39 18.25 -11.93
N SER A 4 -10.64 16.95 -11.88
CA SER A 4 -11.54 16.38 -10.89
C SER A 4 -10.94 16.61 -9.50
N ASP A 5 -11.78 17.02 -8.55
CA ASP A 5 -11.40 17.21 -7.16
C ASP A 5 -10.78 15.90 -6.61
N PRO A 6 -9.51 15.89 -6.16
CA PRO A 6 -8.83 14.69 -5.69
C PRO A 6 -9.39 14.15 -4.36
N PHE A 7 -10.20 14.93 -3.67
CA PHE A 7 -10.84 14.55 -2.41
C PHE A 7 -12.24 13.98 -2.61
N LYS A 8 -12.84 14.19 -3.78
CA LYS A 8 -14.20 13.70 -4.09
C LYS A 8 -14.24 12.17 -4.07
N ILE A 9 -15.13 11.62 -3.25
CA ILE A 9 -15.46 10.19 -3.29
C ILE A 9 -16.13 9.89 -4.62
N LEU A 10 -15.54 9.01 -5.41
CA LEU A 10 -16.05 8.58 -6.69
C LEU A 10 -16.70 7.20 -6.57
N SER A 11 -17.91 7.07 -7.07
CA SER A 11 -18.55 5.76 -7.22
C SER A 11 -17.72 4.86 -8.14
N PRO A 12 -17.58 3.56 -7.83
CA PRO A 12 -16.89 2.62 -8.72
C PRO A 12 -17.43 2.64 -10.16
N ASN A 13 -18.75 2.79 -10.33
CA ASN A 13 -19.39 2.81 -11.63
C ASN A 13 -19.07 4.08 -12.44
N GLU A 14 -18.95 5.24 -11.78
CA GLU A 14 -18.64 6.51 -12.46
C GLU A 14 -17.23 6.56 -13.02
N ARG A 15 -16.29 5.83 -12.42
CA ARG A 15 -14.88 5.84 -12.81
C ARG A 15 -14.56 5.02 -14.05
N TRP A 16 -15.46 4.11 -14.39
CA TRP A 16 -15.28 3.17 -15.49
C TRP A 16 -16.20 3.44 -16.66
N ALA A 17 -17.07 4.44 -16.56
CA ALA A 17 -17.91 4.84 -17.69
C ALA A 17 -17.07 5.57 -18.72
N PRO A 18 -16.85 5.01 -19.92
CA PRO A 18 -16.31 5.78 -21.03
C PRO A 18 -17.29 6.92 -21.34
N THR A 19 -16.76 8.10 -21.62
CA THR A 19 -17.60 9.22 -22.05
C THR A 19 -18.42 8.82 -23.27
N GLN A 20 -19.72 9.17 -23.30
CA GLN A 20 -20.61 8.92 -24.44
C GLN A 20 -19.93 9.39 -25.75
N GLY A 21 -19.71 8.50 -26.67
CA GLY A 21 -18.95 8.73 -27.91
C GLY A 21 -17.65 7.92 -28.05
N GLN A 22 -17.15 7.35 -26.97
CA GLN A 22 -15.98 6.44 -27.01
C GLN A 22 -16.40 4.97 -26.77
N MET A 23 -17.68 4.71 -26.53
CA MET A 23 -18.18 3.39 -26.11
C MET A 23 -17.95 2.28 -27.15
N ASP A 24 -18.13 2.55 -28.45
CA ASP A 24 -18.21 1.47 -29.42
C ASP A 24 -16.83 0.94 -29.88
N ALA A 25 -15.78 1.81 -29.89
CA ALA A 25 -14.45 1.41 -30.34
C ALA A 25 -13.52 0.91 -29.19
N PHE A 26 -13.81 1.31 -27.94
CA PHE A 26 -12.91 1.07 -26.81
C PHE A 26 -13.43 0.08 -25.79
N GLN A 27 -14.67 -0.38 -25.85
CA GLN A 27 -15.26 -1.25 -24.83
C GLN A 27 -14.44 -2.55 -24.67
N ASN A 28 -14.06 -3.18 -25.78
CA ASN A 28 -13.21 -4.38 -25.77
C ASN A 28 -11.75 -4.11 -25.36
N ALA A 29 -11.23 -2.89 -25.59
CA ALA A 29 -9.88 -2.52 -25.19
C ALA A 29 -9.83 -2.11 -23.70
N TYR A 30 -10.86 -1.45 -23.20
CA TYR A 30 -10.96 -1.04 -21.80
C TYR A 30 -11.08 -2.23 -20.85
N GLU A 31 -11.90 -3.21 -21.18
CA GLU A 31 -12.03 -4.45 -20.37
C GLU A 31 -10.70 -5.20 -20.27
N LYS A 32 -9.82 -5.09 -21.27
CA LYS A 32 -8.47 -5.69 -21.24
C LYS A 32 -7.47 -4.90 -20.42
N LEU A 33 -7.69 -3.60 -20.21
CA LEU A 33 -6.78 -2.70 -19.49
C LEU A 33 -7.07 -2.66 -17.98
N LEU A 34 -8.26 -3.09 -17.55
CA LEU A 34 -8.62 -3.11 -16.15
C LEU A 34 -8.03 -4.33 -15.45
N PRO A 35 -7.33 -4.13 -14.32
CA PRO A 35 -6.94 -5.27 -13.50
C PRO A 35 -8.20 -6.04 -13.07
N PRO A 36 -8.28 -7.34 -13.34
CA PRO A 36 -9.53 -8.11 -13.25
C PRO A 36 -10.16 -8.15 -11.86
N LEU A 37 -9.36 -7.97 -10.80
CA LEU A 37 -9.85 -8.00 -9.42
C LEU A 37 -10.39 -6.64 -8.93
N VAL A 38 -9.91 -5.53 -9.51
CA VAL A 38 -10.08 -4.18 -8.95
C VAL A 38 -11.55 -3.75 -8.93
N TYR A 39 -12.32 -4.08 -9.94
CA TYR A 39 -13.72 -3.64 -10.04
C TYR A 39 -14.58 -4.17 -8.88
N LYS A 40 -14.55 -5.48 -8.63
CA LYS A 40 -15.32 -6.09 -7.54
C LYS A 40 -14.80 -5.66 -6.16
N ILE A 41 -13.48 -5.52 -6.00
CA ILE A 41 -12.90 -5.00 -4.74
C ILE A 41 -13.43 -3.60 -4.46
N ARG A 42 -13.42 -2.70 -5.44
CA ARG A 42 -13.92 -1.34 -5.26
C ARG A 42 -15.41 -1.26 -4.91
N ILE A 43 -16.23 -2.09 -5.55
CA ILE A 43 -17.66 -2.18 -5.20
C ILE A 43 -17.82 -2.64 -3.75
N ALA A 44 -17.11 -3.69 -3.35
CA ALA A 44 -17.19 -4.23 -2.01
C ALA A 44 -16.69 -3.23 -0.95
N VAL A 45 -15.58 -2.54 -1.23
CA VAL A 45 -15.03 -1.51 -0.34
C VAL A 45 -15.95 -0.29 -0.24
N ALA A 46 -16.55 0.16 -1.34
CA ALA A 46 -17.50 1.27 -1.32
C ALA A 46 -18.71 0.93 -0.44
N LYS A 47 -19.30 -0.25 -0.63
CA LYS A 47 -20.40 -0.74 0.20
C LYS A 47 -20.01 -0.82 1.68
N TRP A 48 -18.86 -1.41 1.98
CA TRP A 48 -18.34 -1.55 3.35
C TRP A 48 -18.11 -0.19 4.04
N ARG A 49 -17.62 0.80 3.30
CA ARG A 49 -17.48 2.19 3.77
C ARG A 49 -18.85 2.79 4.12
N ASP A 50 -19.84 2.63 3.22
CA ASP A 50 -21.19 3.17 3.41
C ASP A 50 -21.91 2.51 4.58
N GLU A 51 -21.58 1.25 4.89
CA GLU A 51 -22.05 0.49 6.07
C GLU A 51 -21.27 0.82 7.35
N GLY A 52 -20.38 1.82 7.36
CA GLY A 52 -19.62 2.25 8.54
C GLY A 52 -18.57 1.24 9.00
N TYR A 53 -17.91 0.57 8.05
CA TYR A 53 -16.81 -0.38 8.30
C TYR A 53 -17.21 -1.58 9.19
N GLN A 54 -18.42 -2.11 8.99
CA GLN A 54 -18.89 -3.25 9.77
C GLN A 54 -17.94 -4.45 9.72
N GLY A 55 -17.73 -5.09 10.88
CA GLY A 55 -16.87 -6.27 11.01
C GLY A 55 -15.37 -5.99 11.07
N ALA A 56 -14.93 -4.73 10.91
CA ALA A 56 -13.55 -4.36 11.19
C ALA A 56 -13.26 -4.40 12.69
N SER A 57 -12.00 -4.62 13.05
CA SER A 57 -11.52 -4.49 14.43
C SER A 57 -11.76 -3.08 14.97
N GLU A 58 -11.78 -2.93 16.29
CA GLU A 58 -11.94 -1.62 16.91
C GLU A 58 -10.78 -0.69 16.53
N THR A 59 -9.56 -1.21 16.47
CA THR A 59 -8.38 -0.46 16.02
C THR A 59 -8.54 0.03 14.58
N SER A 60 -8.99 -0.81 13.67
CA SER A 60 -9.20 -0.43 12.26
C SER A 60 -10.30 0.60 12.12
N LYS A 61 -11.41 0.47 12.85
CA LYS A 61 -12.49 1.47 12.86
C LYS A 61 -12.01 2.82 13.41
N SER A 62 -11.30 2.82 14.53
CA SER A 62 -10.74 4.03 15.13
C SER A 62 -9.84 4.77 14.14
N LEU A 63 -8.91 4.07 13.49
CA LEU A 63 -8.01 4.67 12.51
C LEU A 63 -8.74 5.17 11.26
N LEU A 64 -9.65 4.37 10.68
CA LEU A 64 -10.43 4.78 9.50
C LEU A 64 -11.30 6.00 9.78
N ASN A 65 -11.94 6.05 10.96
CA ASN A 65 -12.73 7.21 11.39
C ASN A 65 -11.85 8.43 11.62
N PHE A 66 -10.72 8.26 12.27
CA PHE A 66 -9.76 9.33 12.47
C PHE A 66 -9.28 9.89 11.14
N TRP A 67 -8.78 9.06 10.23
CA TRP A 67 -8.21 9.52 8.96
C TRP A 67 -9.19 10.21 8.03
N PHE A 68 -10.45 9.73 7.97
CA PHE A 68 -11.36 10.08 6.88
C PHE A 68 -12.66 10.76 7.31
N ASN A 69 -13.01 10.70 8.58
CA ASN A 69 -14.27 11.25 9.09
C ASN A 69 -14.03 12.39 10.10
N GLN A 70 -12.78 12.73 10.40
CA GLN A 70 -12.41 13.88 11.23
C GLN A 70 -11.72 14.97 10.39
N GLU A 71 -11.83 16.22 10.85
CA GLU A 71 -11.08 17.32 10.26
C GLU A 71 -9.68 17.38 10.86
N HIS A 72 -8.69 17.53 10.00
CA HIS A 72 -7.29 17.67 10.42
C HIS A 72 -6.72 19.00 10.00
N LEU A 73 -5.81 19.52 10.83
CA LEU A 73 -5.02 20.72 10.57
C LEU A 73 -3.53 20.37 10.66
N ILE A 74 -2.75 20.86 9.70
CA ILE A 74 -1.30 20.93 9.81
C ILE A 74 -0.93 22.41 9.94
N GLY A 75 -0.55 22.82 11.14
CA GLY A 75 -0.49 24.23 11.49
C GLY A 75 -1.87 24.87 11.41
N GLN A 76 -2.04 25.84 10.49
CA GLN A 76 -3.34 26.50 10.26
C GLN A 76 -4.02 26.03 8.95
N THR A 77 -3.42 25.07 8.25
CA THR A 77 -3.91 24.61 6.94
C THR A 77 -4.72 23.34 7.11
N LYS A 78 -5.92 23.31 6.51
CA LYS A 78 -6.75 22.10 6.46
C LYS A 78 -6.02 21.02 5.68
N PHE A 79 -5.92 19.85 6.28
CA PHE A 79 -5.35 18.64 5.68
C PHE A 79 -6.43 17.61 5.45
N SER A 80 -6.35 16.91 4.33
CA SER A 80 -7.17 15.72 4.03
C SER A 80 -6.40 14.78 3.15
N PHE A 81 -6.62 13.50 3.32
CA PHE A 81 -6.09 12.48 2.42
C PHE A 81 -6.86 12.48 1.10
N PHE A 82 -6.17 12.25 -0.01
CA PHE A 82 -6.82 12.07 -1.30
C PHE A 82 -7.70 10.83 -1.31
N PHE A 83 -8.79 10.87 -2.09
CA PHE A 83 -9.68 9.72 -2.22
C PHE A 83 -8.93 8.44 -2.68
N SER A 84 -7.94 8.57 -3.56
CA SER A 84 -7.11 7.44 -3.99
C SER A 84 -6.28 6.82 -2.85
N GLN A 85 -5.85 7.61 -1.86
CA GLN A 85 -5.15 7.14 -0.67
C GLN A 85 -6.11 6.43 0.27
N ARG A 86 -7.29 7.03 0.50
CA ARG A 86 -8.37 6.43 1.28
C ARG A 86 -8.76 5.06 0.72
N GLU A 87 -9.10 4.99 -0.55
CA GLU A 87 -9.54 3.73 -1.18
C GLU A 87 -8.44 2.66 -1.16
N ALA A 88 -7.17 3.06 -1.27
CA ALA A 88 -6.04 2.14 -1.22
C ALA A 88 -5.93 1.47 0.16
N ILE A 89 -5.91 2.26 1.25
CA ILE A 89 -5.82 1.69 2.60
C ILE A 89 -7.09 0.94 3.01
N GLU A 90 -8.28 1.45 2.65
CA GLU A 90 -9.54 0.75 2.86
C GLU A 90 -9.55 -0.62 2.17
N SER A 91 -9.00 -0.70 0.95
CA SER A 91 -8.91 -1.97 0.20
C SER A 91 -7.99 -2.98 0.88
N ILE A 92 -6.85 -2.53 1.43
CA ILE A 92 -5.93 -3.40 2.18
C ILE A 92 -6.63 -3.97 3.41
N ILE A 93 -7.25 -3.10 4.22
CA ILE A 93 -7.92 -3.48 5.45
C ILE A 93 -9.08 -4.42 5.14
N TYR A 94 -9.91 -4.07 4.15
CA TYR A 94 -11.05 -4.88 3.72
C TYR A 94 -10.61 -6.29 3.29
N LEU A 95 -9.63 -6.39 2.41
CA LEU A 95 -9.14 -7.68 1.93
C LEU A 95 -8.57 -8.53 3.07
N TYR A 96 -7.86 -7.92 3.99
CA TYR A 96 -7.19 -8.61 5.08
C TYR A 96 -8.15 -9.02 6.20
N GLU A 97 -8.96 -8.09 6.73
CA GLU A 97 -9.81 -8.34 7.90
C GLU A 97 -11.19 -8.90 7.53
N ILE A 98 -11.86 -8.31 6.53
CA ILE A 98 -13.26 -8.57 6.24
C ILE A 98 -13.40 -9.72 5.25
N ALA A 99 -12.76 -9.58 4.11
CA ALA A 99 -12.79 -10.59 3.05
C ALA A 99 -11.92 -11.80 3.38
N LYS A 100 -10.96 -11.67 4.29
CA LYS A 100 -9.95 -12.68 4.63
C LYS A 100 -9.23 -13.25 3.40
N ALA A 101 -9.14 -12.44 2.36
CA ALA A 101 -8.54 -12.81 1.08
C ALA A 101 -7.01 -12.73 1.17
N ARG A 102 -6.42 -13.63 1.95
CA ARG A 102 -5.00 -13.66 2.30
C ARG A 102 -4.17 -14.56 1.40
N ASP A 103 -4.79 -15.28 0.52
CA ASP A 103 -4.15 -16.15 -0.45
C ASP A 103 -4.75 -15.99 -1.87
N LYS A 104 -4.12 -16.64 -2.85
CA LYS A 104 -4.54 -16.57 -4.24
C LYS A 104 -5.92 -17.17 -4.51
N TYR A 105 -6.34 -18.17 -3.76
CA TYR A 105 -7.65 -18.81 -3.92
C TYR A 105 -8.77 -17.88 -3.50
N GLU A 106 -8.57 -17.19 -2.37
CA GLU A 106 -9.51 -16.20 -1.88
C GLU A 106 -9.55 -14.93 -2.73
N LEU A 107 -8.41 -14.51 -3.29
CA LEU A 107 -8.33 -13.33 -4.16
C LEU A 107 -9.04 -13.54 -5.49
N VAL A 108 -8.97 -14.73 -6.09
CA VAL A 108 -9.60 -15.03 -7.39
C VAL A 108 -11.12 -14.84 -7.38
N ARG A 109 -11.80 -14.95 -6.24
CA ARG A 109 -13.25 -14.68 -6.14
C ARG A 109 -13.62 -13.25 -6.55
N PHE A 110 -12.67 -12.31 -6.49
CA PHE A 110 -12.87 -10.93 -6.96
C PHE A 110 -12.64 -10.77 -8.47
N ASP A 111 -12.26 -11.83 -9.19
CA ASP A 111 -12.09 -11.75 -10.64
C ASP A 111 -13.43 -11.44 -11.33
N SER A 112 -13.50 -10.31 -12.01
CA SER A 112 -14.64 -9.91 -12.83
C SER A 112 -14.59 -10.46 -14.24
N SER A 113 -13.40 -10.88 -14.71
CA SER A 113 -13.16 -11.35 -16.09
C SER A 113 -13.33 -12.86 -16.26
N GLN A 114 -13.32 -13.61 -15.16
CA GLN A 114 -13.29 -15.08 -15.15
C GLN A 114 -12.07 -15.68 -15.90
N ARG A 115 -10.99 -14.90 -16.02
CA ARG A 115 -9.77 -15.30 -16.74
C ARG A 115 -8.58 -15.55 -15.83
N VAL A 116 -8.68 -15.16 -14.57
CA VAL A 116 -7.60 -15.34 -13.59
C VAL A 116 -7.71 -16.72 -12.97
N SER A 117 -6.66 -17.51 -13.08
CA SER A 117 -6.57 -18.81 -12.42
C SER A 117 -5.51 -18.78 -11.31
N THR A 118 -5.69 -19.62 -10.30
CA THR A 118 -4.74 -19.75 -9.18
C THR A 118 -3.37 -20.27 -9.62
N GLY A 119 -3.30 -21.00 -10.75
CA GLY A 119 -2.05 -21.47 -11.33
C GLY A 119 -1.17 -20.36 -11.95
N MET A 120 -1.70 -19.14 -12.10
CA MET A 120 -0.91 -17.98 -12.54
C MET A 120 0.00 -17.41 -11.44
N PHE A 121 -0.15 -17.86 -10.20
CA PHE A 121 0.59 -17.36 -9.05
C PHE A 121 1.33 -18.53 -8.38
N GLU A 122 2.63 -18.39 -8.25
CA GLU A 122 3.49 -19.38 -7.59
C GLU A 122 3.50 -19.19 -6.07
N GLU A 123 3.39 -17.95 -5.61
CA GLU A 123 3.51 -17.60 -4.22
C GLU A 123 2.37 -18.13 -3.35
N THR A 124 2.70 -18.54 -2.14
CA THR A 124 1.77 -19.07 -1.13
C THR A 124 1.48 -18.09 0.01
N TRP A 125 2.20 -16.96 0.06
CA TRP A 125 2.01 -15.92 1.09
C TRP A 125 1.04 -14.83 0.64
N THR A 126 0.50 -14.08 1.60
CA THR A 126 -0.35 -12.92 1.33
C THR A 126 0.41 -11.83 0.58
N ARG A 127 -0.11 -11.44 -0.59
CA ARG A 127 0.49 -10.43 -1.44
C ARG A 127 -0.56 -9.55 -2.10
N TYR A 128 -0.48 -8.26 -1.84
CA TYR A 128 -1.32 -7.25 -2.50
C TYR A 128 -0.48 -6.30 -3.33
N VAL A 129 -0.96 -5.93 -4.51
CA VAL A 129 -0.33 -4.94 -5.37
C VAL A 129 -1.22 -3.72 -5.48
N ILE A 130 -0.71 -2.57 -5.04
CA ILE A 130 -1.40 -1.29 -5.12
C ILE A 130 -0.73 -0.42 -6.18
N LYS A 131 -1.45 -0.19 -7.28
CA LYS A 131 -0.98 0.65 -8.36
C LYS A 131 -1.62 2.03 -8.26
N MET A 132 -0.79 3.05 -8.05
CA MET A 132 -1.19 4.46 -7.96
C MET A 132 -0.39 5.30 -8.95
N ALA A 133 -0.98 6.38 -9.44
CA ALA A 133 -0.29 7.35 -10.29
C ALA A 133 0.92 7.97 -9.59
N THR A 134 1.87 8.47 -10.37
CA THR A 134 2.97 9.28 -9.84
C THR A 134 2.40 10.56 -9.23
N GLY A 135 2.89 10.97 -8.07
CA GLY A 135 2.38 12.14 -7.34
C GLY A 135 1.12 11.91 -6.50
N ALA A 136 0.47 10.72 -6.58
CA ALA A 136 -0.74 10.42 -5.80
C ALA A 136 -0.47 10.10 -4.31
N GLY A 137 0.77 10.26 -3.82
CA GLY A 137 1.11 10.07 -2.41
C GLY A 137 1.23 8.61 -1.98
N LYS A 138 1.89 7.76 -2.78
CA LYS A 138 2.16 6.34 -2.42
C LYS A 138 2.82 6.18 -1.05
N THR A 139 3.75 7.08 -0.68
CA THR A 139 4.42 7.08 0.63
C THR A 139 3.42 7.26 1.76
N LYS A 140 2.37 8.08 1.56
CA LYS A 140 1.29 8.23 2.55
C LYS A 140 0.53 6.93 2.77
N VAL A 141 0.15 6.24 1.68
CA VAL A 141 -0.53 4.93 1.78
C VAL A 141 0.35 3.91 2.49
N MET A 142 1.63 3.90 2.19
CA MET A 142 2.60 3.05 2.89
C MET A 142 2.64 3.39 4.39
N GLY A 143 2.72 4.68 4.75
CA GLY A 143 2.68 5.12 6.14
C GLY A 143 1.39 4.72 6.86
N LEU A 144 0.22 4.91 6.23
CA LEU A 144 -1.07 4.47 6.78
C LEU A 144 -1.10 2.94 7.00
N THR A 145 -0.53 2.17 6.07
CA THR A 145 -0.46 0.70 6.19
C THR A 145 0.45 0.28 7.34
N LEU A 146 1.59 0.94 7.51
CA LEU A 146 2.51 0.68 8.63
C LEU A 146 1.84 0.99 9.97
N VAL A 147 1.20 2.15 10.08
CA VAL A 147 0.47 2.58 11.29
C VAL A 147 -0.66 1.60 11.62
N TRP A 148 -1.46 1.23 10.62
CA TRP A 148 -2.52 0.25 10.81
C TRP A 148 -1.97 -1.10 11.29
N SER A 149 -0.96 -1.64 10.62
CA SER A 149 -0.37 -2.93 11.01
C SER A 149 0.20 -2.88 12.42
N TYR A 150 0.90 -1.80 12.77
CA TYR A 150 1.50 -1.60 14.08
C TYR A 150 0.46 -1.63 15.20
N PHE A 151 -0.54 -0.74 15.11
CA PHE A 151 -1.56 -0.63 16.16
C PHE A 151 -2.51 -1.81 16.20
N HIS A 152 -2.84 -2.39 15.06
CA HIS A 152 -3.61 -3.62 15.02
C HIS A 152 -2.86 -4.77 15.71
N LYS A 153 -1.54 -4.89 15.50
CA LYS A 153 -0.72 -5.87 16.22
C LYS A 153 -0.63 -5.59 17.71
N LEU A 154 -0.61 -4.32 18.10
CA LEU A 154 -0.50 -3.91 19.49
C LEU A 154 -1.79 -4.10 20.28
N TYR A 155 -2.94 -3.73 19.69
CA TYR A 155 -4.21 -3.63 20.40
C TYR A 155 -5.17 -4.80 20.16
N GLU A 156 -5.01 -5.55 19.06
CA GLU A 156 -5.93 -6.63 18.73
C GLU A 156 -5.35 -7.99 19.14
N ALA A 157 -6.02 -8.66 20.07
CA ALA A 157 -5.64 -10.00 20.49
C ALA A 157 -5.69 -10.98 19.31
N GLY A 158 -4.61 -11.77 19.14
CA GLY A 158 -4.52 -12.74 18.04
C GLY A 158 -4.20 -12.12 16.66
N SER A 159 -3.84 -10.83 16.59
CA SER A 159 -3.40 -10.20 15.35
C SER A 159 -2.19 -10.92 14.75
N THR A 160 -2.29 -11.26 13.47
CA THR A 160 -1.19 -11.85 12.68
C THR A 160 -0.38 -10.80 11.91
N LEU A 161 -0.69 -9.51 12.08
CA LEU A 161 0.09 -8.40 11.55
C LEU A 161 1.40 -8.24 12.33
N SER A 162 2.27 -7.36 11.86
CA SER A 162 3.61 -7.14 12.41
C SER A 162 3.79 -5.72 12.92
N LYS A 163 4.74 -5.56 13.86
CA LYS A 163 5.33 -4.27 14.25
C LYS A 163 6.71 -4.05 13.61
N ASP A 164 7.23 -5.07 12.91
CA ASP A 164 8.50 -5.01 12.19
C ASP A 164 8.23 -5.00 10.69
N PHE A 165 8.85 -4.07 10.00
CA PHE A 165 8.58 -3.76 8.60
C PHE A 165 9.86 -3.74 7.78
N LEU A 166 9.85 -4.38 6.63
CA LEU A 166 10.90 -4.27 5.63
C LEU A 166 10.40 -3.45 4.45
N VAL A 167 11.02 -2.30 4.23
CA VAL A 167 10.75 -1.40 3.11
C VAL A 167 11.88 -1.50 2.10
N ILE A 168 11.58 -2.01 0.91
CA ILE A 168 12.57 -2.24 -0.14
C ILE A 168 12.38 -1.18 -1.24
N ALA A 169 13.39 -0.33 -1.41
CA ALA A 169 13.42 0.65 -2.50
C ALA A 169 13.97 0.00 -3.78
N PRO A 170 13.36 0.26 -4.96
CA PRO A 170 13.79 -0.34 -6.21
C PRO A 170 15.15 0.20 -6.72
N ASN A 171 15.55 1.38 -6.26
CA ASN A 171 16.84 1.99 -6.60
C ASN A 171 17.27 3.01 -5.54
N ILE A 172 18.49 3.51 -5.67
CA ILE A 172 19.10 4.45 -4.72
C ILE A 172 18.40 5.81 -4.65
N ILE A 173 17.80 6.27 -5.74
CA ILE A 173 17.08 7.55 -5.79
C ILE A 173 15.82 7.46 -4.93
N VAL A 174 15.08 6.37 -5.08
CA VAL A 174 13.88 6.11 -4.27
C VAL A 174 14.26 5.87 -2.81
N LEU A 175 15.35 5.13 -2.55
CA LEU A 175 15.87 4.95 -1.19
C LEU A 175 16.16 6.28 -0.51
N ASN A 176 16.89 7.18 -1.17
CA ASN A 176 17.25 8.48 -0.61
C ASN A 176 16.02 9.37 -0.35
N ARG A 177 14.98 9.25 -1.18
CA ARG A 177 13.71 9.93 -0.96
C ARG A 177 12.98 9.36 0.26
N LEU A 178 12.81 8.05 0.32
CA LEU A 178 12.19 7.38 1.46
C LEU A 178 12.95 7.63 2.76
N ARG A 179 14.28 7.67 2.70
CA ARG A 179 15.10 8.05 3.85
C ARG A 179 14.74 9.42 4.39
N LYS A 180 14.51 10.40 3.53
CA LYS A 180 14.08 11.75 3.96
C LYS A 180 12.66 11.74 4.51
N ASP A 181 11.74 11.02 3.86
CA ASP A 181 10.34 10.92 4.29
C ASP A 181 10.22 10.24 5.67
N PHE A 182 11.07 9.25 5.96
CA PHE A 182 11.09 8.52 7.23
C PHE A 182 12.07 9.08 8.28
N ASP A 183 12.86 10.13 7.95
CA ASP A 183 13.87 10.68 8.86
C ASP A 183 13.26 11.12 10.19
N GLY A 184 13.77 10.53 11.29
CA GLY A 184 13.27 10.78 12.64
C GLY A 184 11.79 10.43 12.82
N LEU A 185 11.18 9.67 11.92
CA LEU A 185 9.75 9.34 11.91
C LEU A 185 8.83 10.57 11.90
N LYS A 186 9.34 11.73 11.50
CA LYS A 186 8.65 13.04 11.57
C LYS A 186 7.31 13.02 10.86
N MET A 187 7.23 12.40 9.68
CA MET A 187 5.98 12.34 8.93
C MET A 187 4.82 11.77 9.76
N PHE A 188 5.09 10.81 10.65
CA PHE A 188 4.05 10.18 11.46
C PHE A 188 3.54 11.08 12.58
N PHE A 189 4.38 12.00 13.08
CA PHE A 189 4.03 12.92 14.15
C PHE A 189 3.61 14.31 13.66
N GLU A 190 4.09 14.74 12.49
CA GLU A 190 3.76 16.05 11.90
C GLU A 190 2.47 16.03 11.07
N GLU A 191 2.03 14.84 10.64
CA GLU A 191 0.82 14.64 9.87
C GLU A 191 -0.15 13.70 10.61
N PRO A 192 -1.46 13.70 10.30
CA PRO A 192 -2.45 12.92 11.02
C PRO A 192 -2.43 11.44 10.65
N PHE A 193 -1.33 10.76 10.94
CA PHE A 193 -1.21 9.31 10.72
C PHE A 193 -1.86 8.48 11.83
N PHE A 194 -1.95 8.99 13.03
CA PHE A 194 -2.63 8.37 14.16
C PHE A 194 -3.16 9.43 15.13
N PRO A 195 -4.14 9.09 15.97
CA PRO A 195 -4.74 10.03 16.91
C PRO A 195 -3.81 10.48 18.01
N ASP A 196 -4.24 11.53 18.72
CA ASP A 196 -3.64 11.89 19.99
C ASP A 196 -3.98 10.88 21.10
N ASN A 197 -3.18 10.90 22.16
CA ASN A 197 -3.45 10.09 23.34
C ASN A 197 -4.84 10.42 23.92
N GLY A 198 -5.54 9.38 24.39
CA GLY A 198 -6.90 9.48 24.90
C GLY A 198 -8.00 9.30 23.87
N TYR A 199 -7.69 9.27 22.58
CA TYR A 199 -8.68 8.95 21.56
C TYR A 199 -9.06 7.46 21.65
N ASP A 200 -10.36 7.15 21.78
CA ASP A 200 -10.89 5.80 22.01
C ASP A 200 -10.15 5.06 23.15
N ASP A 201 -9.84 5.82 24.25
CA ASP A 201 -9.18 5.32 25.45
C ASP A 201 -7.80 4.64 25.21
N LYS A 202 -7.06 5.06 24.16
CA LYS A 202 -5.73 4.55 23.84
C LYS A 202 -4.67 5.64 23.83
N ASP A 203 -3.43 5.27 24.13
CA ASP A 203 -2.27 6.16 24.17
C ASP A 203 -1.47 6.15 22.87
N TRP A 204 -2.16 6.44 21.75
CA TRP A 204 -1.63 6.31 20.40
C TRP A 204 -0.23 6.88 20.18
N LYS A 205 0.02 8.11 20.65
CA LYS A 205 1.33 8.77 20.49
C LYS A 205 2.42 8.13 21.35
N ASN A 206 2.09 7.76 22.58
CA ASN A 206 3.04 7.13 23.49
C ASN A 206 3.36 5.70 23.06
N ASP A 207 2.37 5.00 22.54
CA ASP A 207 2.47 3.60 22.14
C ASP A 207 3.11 3.43 20.76
N PHE A 208 3.19 4.50 19.93
CA PHE A 208 3.86 4.43 18.64
C PHE A 208 5.38 4.56 18.80
N GLN A 209 6.04 3.43 18.96
CA GLN A 209 7.47 3.34 19.20
C GLN A 209 8.13 2.47 18.13
N LEU A 210 8.67 3.10 17.09
CA LEU A 210 9.39 2.44 16.01
C LEU A 210 10.83 2.93 15.94
N THR A 211 11.75 2.02 15.64
CA THR A 211 13.13 2.35 15.32
C THR A 211 13.37 2.21 13.82
N LEU A 212 13.88 3.27 13.20
CA LEU A 212 14.27 3.25 11.79
C LEU A 212 15.70 2.76 11.65
N HIS A 213 15.88 1.70 10.90
CA HIS A 213 17.17 1.15 10.47
C HIS A 213 17.31 1.39 8.97
N ILE A 214 18.35 2.11 8.58
CA ILE A 214 18.67 2.31 7.17
C ILE A 214 19.81 1.38 6.83
N GLN A 215 19.79 0.77 5.66
CA GLN A 215 20.63 -0.35 5.23
C GLN A 215 22.05 -0.28 5.81
N ASP A 216 22.84 0.09 6.24
CA ASP A 216 24.19 0.10 6.84
C ASP A 216 24.18 0.57 8.30
N ASP A 217 22.99 0.79 8.90
CA ASP A 217 22.89 1.15 10.31
C ASP A 217 23.20 -0.06 11.21
N LEU A 218 23.99 0.18 12.23
CA LEU A 218 24.34 -0.83 13.25
C LEU A 218 23.50 -0.66 14.54
N LYS A 219 22.30 -0.06 14.43
CA LYS A 219 21.43 0.11 15.59
C LYS A 219 20.90 -1.23 16.08
N PRO A 220 20.75 -1.43 17.39
CA PRO A 220 20.12 -2.63 17.92
C PRO A 220 18.65 -2.69 17.50
N ILE A 221 18.16 -3.91 17.29
CA ILE A 221 16.73 -4.17 17.09
C ILE A 221 16.02 -3.85 18.41
N THR A 222 14.89 -3.16 18.31
CA THR A 222 14.09 -2.75 19.47
C THR A 222 12.81 -3.59 19.57
N GLU A 223 12.40 -3.90 20.79
CA GLU A 223 11.21 -4.69 21.05
C GLU A 223 9.89 -4.05 20.62
N PRO A 224 9.71 -2.70 20.77
CA PRO A 224 8.46 -2.07 20.38
C PRO A 224 8.12 -2.18 18.90
N GLY A 225 9.14 -2.14 18.01
CA GLY A 225 8.96 -2.32 16.58
C GLY A 225 10.06 -1.65 15.75
N ASN A 226 10.22 -2.11 14.52
CA ASN A 226 11.32 -1.68 13.65
C ASN A 226 10.86 -1.44 12.21
N ILE A 227 11.46 -0.44 11.56
CA ILE A 227 11.37 -0.24 10.11
C ILE A 227 12.76 -0.44 9.53
N PHE A 228 12.94 -1.44 8.69
CA PHE A 228 14.18 -1.69 7.94
C PHE A 228 14.00 -1.12 6.53
N LEU A 229 14.76 -0.08 6.21
CA LEU A 229 14.76 0.56 4.89
C LEU A 229 16.02 0.19 4.12
N THR A 230 15.86 -0.52 3.02
CA THR A 230 16.95 -1.01 2.20
C THR A 230 16.71 -0.87 0.70
N ASN A 231 17.76 -1.07 -0.08
CA ASN A 231 17.70 -1.15 -1.53
C ASN A 231 17.55 -2.61 -1.99
N ILE A 232 16.84 -2.83 -3.09
CA ILE A 232 16.61 -4.15 -3.67
C ILE A 232 17.93 -4.89 -3.96
N HIS A 233 19.00 -4.19 -4.36
CA HIS A 233 20.31 -4.80 -4.62
C HIS A 233 20.98 -5.41 -3.38
N ARG A 234 20.54 -5.05 -2.17
CA ARG A 234 21.01 -5.65 -0.92
C ARG A 234 20.23 -6.89 -0.51
N VAL A 235 19.06 -7.10 -1.08
CA VAL A 235 18.19 -8.25 -0.77
C VAL A 235 18.49 -9.43 -1.67
N PHE A 236 18.90 -9.19 -2.90
CA PHE A 236 19.31 -10.25 -3.80
C PHE A 236 20.79 -10.57 -3.62
N PHE A 237 21.09 -11.77 -3.14
CA PHE A 237 22.42 -12.34 -3.23
C PHE A 237 22.65 -12.77 -4.68
N ASN A 238 23.54 -12.08 -5.37
CA ASN A 238 24.03 -12.56 -6.66
C ASN A 238 25.03 -13.71 -6.38
N GLU A 239 24.62 -14.95 -6.58
CA GLU A 239 25.54 -16.08 -6.71
C GLU A 239 26.18 -16.12 -8.10
N GLU A 240 25.73 -15.31 -9.05
CA GLU A 240 26.30 -15.18 -10.39
C GLU A 240 26.78 -13.74 -10.65
N PRO A 241 27.93 -13.56 -11.34
CA PRO A 241 28.43 -12.24 -11.65
C PRO A 241 27.47 -11.50 -12.58
N GLU A 242 26.96 -10.36 -12.10
CA GLU A 242 26.29 -9.30 -12.84
C GLU A 242 25.23 -9.71 -13.87
N GLN A 243 24.13 -10.31 -13.44
CA GLN A 243 22.92 -10.14 -14.20
C GLN A 243 22.38 -8.73 -13.91
N ASN A 244 22.48 -7.85 -14.90
CA ASN A 244 21.98 -6.48 -14.81
C ASN A 244 20.49 -6.53 -14.49
N PHE A 245 20.02 -5.78 -13.49
CA PHE A 245 18.62 -5.69 -13.06
C PHE A 245 17.65 -5.45 -14.24
N GLU A 246 18.09 -4.65 -15.23
CA GLU A 246 17.31 -4.40 -16.46
C GLU A 246 17.06 -5.67 -17.28
N THR A 247 18.05 -6.58 -17.34
CA THR A 247 17.92 -7.83 -18.12
C THR A 247 17.02 -8.84 -17.44
N THR A 248 17.05 -8.91 -16.11
CA THR A 248 16.20 -9.85 -15.36
C THR A 248 14.75 -9.41 -15.34
N PHE A 249 14.48 -8.09 -15.21
CA PHE A 249 13.12 -7.57 -15.11
C PHE A 249 12.46 -7.29 -16.47
N LEU A 250 13.23 -6.92 -17.47
CA LEU A 250 12.72 -6.58 -18.82
C LEU A 250 12.82 -7.75 -19.81
N GLY A 251 13.32 -8.91 -19.38
CA GLY A 251 13.41 -10.11 -20.23
C GLY A 251 14.43 -9.97 -21.38
N VAL A 252 15.35 -9.01 -21.30
CA VAL A 252 16.41 -8.83 -22.29
C VAL A 252 17.56 -9.78 -21.93
N LYS A 253 17.88 -10.74 -22.80
CA LYS A 253 19.03 -11.64 -22.59
C LYS A 253 20.33 -10.81 -22.63
N PRO A 254 21.27 -11.04 -21.69
CA PRO A 254 22.58 -10.40 -21.73
C PRO A 254 23.28 -10.77 -23.05
N LYS A 255 23.92 -9.79 -23.67
CA LYS A 255 24.82 -10.07 -24.80
C LYS A 255 26.00 -10.90 -24.27
N PRO A 256 26.37 -12.00 -24.93
CA PRO A 256 27.56 -12.73 -24.53
C PRO A 256 28.77 -11.79 -24.61
N ASP A 257 29.57 -11.77 -23.56
CA ASP A 257 30.79 -11.00 -23.52
C ASP A 257 31.65 -11.32 -24.74
N ALA A 258 32.10 -10.27 -25.43
CA ALA A 258 33.06 -10.42 -26.50
C ALA A 258 34.34 -11.00 -25.89
N ASP A 259 34.71 -12.18 -26.38
CA ASP A 259 35.92 -12.93 -26.01
C ASP A 259 37.16 -12.00 -26.04
N THR A 260 37.67 -11.64 -24.88
CA THR A 260 38.91 -10.88 -24.73
C THR A 260 40.11 -11.83 -24.61
N SER A 261 40.19 -12.82 -25.47
CA SER A 261 41.39 -13.59 -25.71
C SER A 261 42.15 -13.00 -26.89
N LYS A 262 43.00 -12.00 -26.65
CA LYS A 262 44.21 -11.72 -27.43
C LYS A 262 45.25 -11.09 -26.54
#